data_91fbe1df735005033adbdad843ebd44d
#
_entry.id   91fbe1df735005033adbdad843ebd44d
#
_cell.length_a   1.000
_cell.length_b   1.000
_cell.length_c   1.000
_cell.angle_alpha   90.00
_cell.angle_beta   90.00
_cell.angle_gamma   90.00
#
_symmetry.space_group_name_H-M   'P 1'
#
loop_
_entity.id
_entity.type
_entity.pdbx_description
1 polymer ?
#
loop_
_entity_poly.entity_id
_entity_poly.type
_entity_poly.pdbx_seq_one_letter_code
_entity_poly.pdbx_strand_id
1 'polypeptide(L)'
;MGIIFIIIAPDAFFITLTANLILFAVYLILIFRAVSAESKIEKDIEVSSMDREYIKKASHIIKNLCMCSDDTQIHNELDRLYNIISSSPVRSNAEARDQEMKVLDLAEELNDKIDILEKEKCLELIKQIKSHAVSRNSFLM
;
A
#
# COMPACT_ATOMS: atom_id res chain seq x y z
N MET A 1 -57.30 9.82 6.61
CA MET A 1 -57.22 11.23 6.16
C MET A 1 -56.64 11.41 4.77
N GLY A 2 -55.79 10.52 4.25
CA GLY A 2 -55.17 10.66 2.90
C GLY A 2 -56.18 10.59 1.73
N ILE A 3 -57.22 9.78 1.81
CA ILE A 3 -58.14 9.55 0.70
C ILE A 3 -59.06 10.80 0.46
N ILE A 4 -59.39 11.56 1.49
CA ILE A 4 -60.21 12.79 1.39
C ILE A 4 -59.44 13.90 0.66
N PHE A 5 -58.12 13.97 0.82
CA PHE A 5 -57.27 14.97 0.18
C PHE A 5 -57.16 14.79 -1.35
N ILE A 6 -57.17 13.54 -1.83
CA ILE A 6 -57.12 13.20 -3.25
C ILE A 6 -58.36 13.66 -4.00
N ILE A 7 -59.54 13.68 -3.34
CA ILE A 7 -60.81 14.04 -3.95
C ILE A 7 -60.97 15.58 -4.02
N ILE A 8 -60.40 16.33 -3.07
CA ILE A 8 -60.62 17.79 -2.94
C ILE A 8 -59.60 18.61 -3.69
N ALA A 9 -58.37 18.12 -3.86
CA ALA A 9 -57.29 18.86 -4.53
C ALA A 9 -56.32 17.93 -5.24
N PRO A 10 -56.67 17.35 -6.39
CA PRO A 10 -55.80 16.45 -7.14
C PRO A 10 -54.43 17.07 -7.52
N ASP A 11 -54.43 18.35 -7.81
CA ASP A 11 -53.18 19.05 -8.16
C ASP A 11 -52.20 19.15 -6.97
N ALA A 12 -52.74 19.35 -5.75
CA ALA A 12 -51.91 19.35 -4.52
C ALA A 12 -51.29 18.00 -4.25
N PHE A 13 -52.01 16.91 -4.56
CA PHE A 13 -51.46 15.55 -4.41
C PHE A 13 -50.27 15.28 -5.35
N PHE A 14 -50.40 15.67 -6.63
CA PHE A 14 -49.32 15.53 -7.60
C PHE A 14 -48.10 16.35 -7.24
N ILE A 15 -48.28 17.59 -6.76
CA ILE A 15 -47.19 18.46 -6.31
C ILE A 15 -46.48 17.83 -5.12
N THR A 16 -47.21 17.29 -4.14
CA THR A 16 -46.63 16.63 -2.96
C THR A 16 -45.90 15.34 -3.33
N LEU A 17 -46.45 14.57 -4.27
CA LEU A 17 -45.84 13.34 -4.75
C LEU A 17 -44.51 13.62 -5.47
N THR A 18 -44.48 14.62 -6.36
CA THR A 18 -43.27 15.02 -7.10
C THR A 18 -42.22 15.58 -6.17
N ALA A 19 -42.57 16.39 -5.17
CA ALA A 19 -41.65 16.89 -4.16
C ALA A 19 -40.99 15.76 -3.35
N ASN A 20 -41.79 14.79 -2.92
CA ASN A 20 -41.28 13.61 -2.21
C ASN A 20 -40.36 12.75 -3.08
N LEU A 21 -40.67 12.59 -4.37
CA LEU A 21 -39.82 11.85 -5.30
C LEU A 21 -38.45 12.53 -5.49
N ILE A 22 -38.42 13.84 -5.58
CA ILE A 22 -37.19 14.64 -5.71
C ILE A 22 -36.36 14.50 -4.43
N LEU A 23 -36.96 14.61 -3.24
CA LEU A 23 -36.29 14.43 -1.96
C LEU A 23 -35.69 13.03 -1.82
N PHE A 24 -36.43 12.01 -2.25
CA PHE A 24 -35.95 10.63 -2.24
C PHE A 24 -34.76 10.43 -3.19
N ALA A 25 -34.79 11.01 -4.39
CA ALA A 25 -33.68 10.97 -5.33
C ALA A 25 -32.42 11.65 -4.76
N VAL A 26 -32.56 12.82 -4.14
CA VAL A 26 -31.46 13.52 -3.48
C VAL A 26 -30.88 12.67 -2.33
N TYR A 27 -31.75 12.05 -1.53
CA TYR A 27 -31.32 11.17 -0.45
C TYR A 27 -30.52 9.96 -0.94
N LEU A 28 -30.95 9.31 -2.03
CA LEU A 28 -30.22 8.21 -2.65
C LEU A 28 -28.85 8.66 -3.17
N ILE A 29 -28.75 9.85 -3.77
CA ILE A 29 -27.46 10.39 -4.23
C ILE A 29 -26.51 10.62 -3.06
N LEU A 30 -27.02 11.15 -1.94
CA LEU A 30 -26.21 11.37 -0.73
C LEU A 30 -25.72 10.07 -0.12
N ILE A 31 -26.56 9.04 -0.04
CA ILE A 31 -26.15 7.70 0.43
C ILE A 31 -25.10 7.12 -0.50
N PHE A 32 -25.31 7.17 -1.81
CA PHE A 32 -24.35 6.64 -2.78
C PHE A 32 -23.00 7.33 -2.68
N ARG A 33 -22.97 8.63 -2.46
CA ARG A 33 -21.73 9.38 -2.22
C ARG A 33 -21.03 8.98 -0.91
N ALA A 34 -21.78 8.80 0.16
CA ALA A 34 -21.25 8.38 1.45
C ALA A 34 -20.60 7.00 1.34
N VAL A 35 -21.28 6.01 0.78
CA VAL A 35 -20.76 4.64 0.55
C VAL A 35 -19.55 4.63 -0.37
N SER A 36 -19.57 5.45 -1.43
CA SER A 36 -18.41 5.55 -2.36
C SER A 36 -17.20 6.21 -1.72
N ALA A 37 -17.39 7.10 -0.76
CA ALA A 37 -16.30 7.73 -0.01
C ALA A 37 -15.64 6.73 0.96
N GLU A 38 -16.42 5.91 1.66
CA GLU A 38 -15.89 4.86 2.56
C GLU A 38 -15.05 3.83 1.80
N SER A 39 -15.50 3.37 0.64
CA SER A 39 -14.76 2.39 -0.16
C SER A 39 -13.42 2.91 -0.70
N LYS A 40 -13.27 4.21 -0.91
CA LYS A 40 -11.98 4.83 -1.25
C LYS A 40 -11.04 4.89 -0.06
N ILE A 41 -11.57 5.26 1.11
CA ILE A 41 -10.78 5.37 2.34
C ILE A 41 -10.24 4.00 2.76
N GLU A 42 -11.05 2.94 2.69
CA GLU A 42 -10.60 1.57 2.97
C GLU A 42 -9.48 1.11 2.02
N LYS A 43 -9.62 1.35 0.72
CA LYS A 43 -8.57 1.02 -0.26
C LYS A 43 -7.28 1.79 -0.04
N ASP A 44 -7.36 3.07 0.29
CA ASP A 44 -6.18 3.90 0.56
C ASP A 44 -5.49 3.49 1.86
N ILE A 45 -6.23 3.05 2.88
CA ILE A 45 -5.68 2.52 4.14
C ILE A 45 -5.02 1.16 3.91
N GLU A 46 -5.65 0.27 3.14
CA GLU A 46 -5.13 -1.06 2.84
C GLU A 46 -3.83 -0.97 2.01
N VAL A 47 -3.81 -0.13 0.98
CA VAL A 47 -2.61 0.14 0.17
C VAL A 47 -1.51 0.75 1.03
N SER A 48 -1.81 1.73 1.87
CA SER A 48 -0.83 2.34 2.78
C SER A 48 -0.27 1.37 3.82
N SER A 49 -1.05 0.39 4.27
CA SER A 49 -0.57 -0.64 5.20
C SER A 49 0.37 -1.63 4.52
N MET A 50 0.06 -2.05 3.30
CA MET A 50 0.92 -2.92 2.48
C MET A 50 2.26 -2.24 2.12
N ASP A 51 2.23 -0.96 1.78
CA ASP A 51 3.44 -0.21 1.43
C ASP A 51 4.40 -0.09 2.62
N ARG A 52 3.87 0.08 3.83
CA ARG A 52 4.67 0.07 5.07
C ARG A 52 5.20 -1.31 5.43
N GLU A 53 4.48 -2.36 5.07
CA GLU A 53 4.85 -3.74 5.37
C GLU A 53 6.13 -4.14 4.63
N TYR A 54 6.31 -3.73 3.37
CA TYR A 54 7.54 -3.95 2.62
C TYR A 54 8.76 -3.38 3.35
N ILE A 55 8.74 -2.07 3.66
CA ILE A 55 9.86 -1.41 4.33
C ILE A 55 10.17 -2.08 5.66
N LYS A 56 9.13 -2.42 6.43
CA LYS A 56 9.26 -3.07 7.73
C LYS A 56 9.88 -4.46 7.61
N LYS A 57 9.39 -5.29 6.68
CA LYS A 57 9.92 -6.65 6.44
C LYS A 57 11.36 -6.60 5.94
N ALA A 58 11.63 -5.85 4.88
CA ALA A 58 12.95 -5.74 4.29
C ALA A 58 13.97 -5.19 5.30
N SER A 59 13.64 -4.10 6.01
CA SER A 59 14.51 -3.55 7.05
C SER A 59 14.78 -4.53 8.18
N HIS A 60 13.79 -5.34 8.57
CA HIS A 60 13.96 -6.34 9.62
C HIS A 60 14.92 -7.45 9.19
N ILE A 61 14.76 -7.98 7.98
CA ILE A 61 15.65 -9.02 7.43
C ILE A 61 17.08 -8.50 7.34
N ILE A 62 17.29 -7.33 6.74
CA ILE A 62 18.63 -6.75 6.57
C ILE A 62 19.27 -6.43 7.92
N LYS A 63 18.50 -5.95 8.90
CA LYS A 63 19.01 -5.70 10.24
C LYS A 63 19.46 -6.99 10.94
N ASN A 64 18.71 -8.09 10.80
CA ASN A 64 19.09 -9.38 11.33
C ASN A 64 20.39 -9.88 10.67
N LEU A 65 20.51 -9.75 9.35
CA LEU A 65 21.74 -10.09 8.62
C LEU A 65 22.95 -9.28 9.10
N CYS A 66 22.78 -7.97 9.37
CA CYS A 66 23.83 -7.14 9.96
C CYS A 66 24.30 -7.69 11.32
N MET A 67 23.37 -8.16 12.15
CA MET A 67 23.70 -8.71 13.48
C MET A 67 24.41 -10.08 13.42
N CYS A 68 24.13 -10.87 12.38
CA CYS A 68 24.70 -12.21 12.20
C CYS A 68 26.04 -12.20 11.44
N SER A 69 26.38 -11.07 10.77
CA SER A 69 27.59 -11.00 9.94
C SER A 69 28.82 -10.60 10.73
N ASP A 70 29.81 -11.48 10.81
CA ASP A 70 31.12 -11.23 11.42
C ASP A 70 32.10 -10.50 10.47
N ASP A 71 31.84 -10.52 9.18
CA ASP A 71 32.70 -9.86 8.18
C ASP A 71 32.38 -8.37 8.09
N THR A 72 33.39 -7.54 8.41
CA THR A 72 33.26 -6.07 8.42
C THR A 72 32.83 -5.49 7.08
N GLN A 73 33.23 -6.09 5.97
CA GLN A 73 32.86 -5.60 4.63
C GLN A 73 31.41 -5.89 4.31
N ILE A 74 30.95 -7.11 4.61
CA ILE A 74 29.54 -7.50 4.45
C ILE A 74 28.67 -6.66 5.37
N HIS A 75 29.06 -6.48 6.62
CA HIS A 75 28.35 -5.66 7.59
C HIS A 75 28.17 -4.21 7.11
N ASN A 76 29.22 -3.58 6.60
CA ASN A 76 29.15 -2.22 6.09
C ASN A 76 28.23 -2.08 4.85
N GLU A 77 28.24 -3.06 3.95
CA GLU A 77 27.34 -3.03 2.78
C GLU A 77 25.86 -3.31 3.17
N LEU A 78 25.63 -4.18 4.15
CA LEU A 78 24.29 -4.40 4.72
C LEU A 78 23.76 -3.17 5.46
N ASP A 79 24.61 -2.45 6.19
CA ASP A 79 24.22 -1.22 6.87
C ASP A 79 23.83 -0.11 5.88
N ARG A 80 24.62 0.02 4.79
CA ARG A 80 24.25 0.92 3.68
C ARG A 80 22.93 0.54 3.04
N LEU A 81 22.70 -0.76 2.82
CA LEU A 81 21.45 -1.27 2.26
C LEU A 81 20.26 -1.00 3.20
N TYR A 82 20.45 -1.22 4.50
CA TYR A 82 19.46 -0.89 5.52
C TYR A 82 19.07 0.60 5.46
N ASN A 83 20.04 1.49 5.36
CA ASN A 83 19.79 2.93 5.27
C ASN A 83 19.00 3.30 4.00
N ILE A 84 19.28 2.66 2.86
CA ILE A 84 18.54 2.89 1.61
C ILE A 84 17.08 2.44 1.77
N ILE A 85 16.82 1.26 2.33
CA ILE A 85 15.48 0.70 2.48
C ILE A 85 14.68 1.50 3.53
N SER A 86 15.29 1.79 4.68
CA SER A 86 14.61 2.50 5.78
C SER A 86 14.26 3.96 5.44
N SER A 87 15.05 4.60 4.57
CA SER A 87 14.80 5.96 4.08
C SER A 87 13.92 6.00 2.82
N SER A 88 13.49 4.86 2.31
CA SER A 88 12.67 4.77 1.11
C SER A 88 11.28 5.38 1.29
N PRO A 89 10.70 5.99 0.22
CA PRO A 89 9.33 6.47 0.27
C PRO A 89 8.35 5.36 0.66
N VAL A 90 7.37 5.67 1.51
CA VAL A 90 6.37 4.72 1.97
C VAL A 90 5.36 4.34 0.87
N ARG A 91 5.20 5.21 -0.14
CA ARG A 91 4.28 4.97 -1.25
C ARG A 91 4.82 3.88 -2.17
N SER A 92 3.91 3.11 -2.77
CA SER A 92 4.23 2.14 -3.81
C SER A 92 3.29 2.30 -5.03
N ASN A 93 3.73 1.83 -6.18
CA ASN A 93 2.94 1.72 -7.41
C ASN A 93 3.17 0.31 -8.02
N ALA A 94 2.50 -0.01 -9.11
CA ALA A 94 2.60 -1.34 -9.72
C ALA A 94 4.04 -1.71 -10.12
N GLU A 95 4.82 -0.76 -10.64
CA GLU A 95 6.21 -0.96 -11.07
C GLU A 95 7.15 -1.10 -9.87
N ALA A 96 6.92 -0.31 -8.82
CA ALA A 96 7.68 -0.41 -7.58
C ALA A 96 7.44 -1.74 -6.86
N ARG A 97 6.23 -2.28 -6.90
CA ARG A 97 5.87 -3.58 -6.27
C ARG A 97 6.65 -4.75 -6.85
N ASP A 98 6.91 -4.77 -8.15
CA ASP A 98 7.75 -5.80 -8.76
C ASP A 98 9.17 -5.76 -8.20
N GLN A 99 9.70 -4.56 -7.95
CA GLN A 99 11.01 -4.40 -7.34
C GLN A 99 11.00 -4.77 -5.86
N GLU A 100 9.93 -4.44 -5.14
CA GLU A 100 9.74 -4.81 -3.73
C GLU A 100 9.76 -6.32 -3.52
N MET A 101 9.05 -7.07 -4.37
CA MET A 101 9.07 -8.55 -4.32
C MET A 101 10.48 -9.09 -4.56
N LYS A 102 11.19 -8.59 -5.57
CA LYS A 102 12.57 -9.02 -5.84
C LYS A 102 13.53 -8.71 -4.69
N VAL A 103 13.37 -7.55 -4.04
CA VAL A 103 14.17 -7.20 -2.86
C VAL A 103 13.91 -8.17 -1.71
N LEU A 104 12.64 -8.50 -1.45
CA LEU A 104 12.27 -9.45 -0.38
C LEU A 104 12.79 -10.85 -0.67
N ASP A 105 12.57 -11.37 -1.89
CA ASP A 105 13.00 -12.71 -2.30
C ASP A 105 14.53 -12.86 -2.18
N LEU A 106 15.28 -11.88 -2.68
CA LEU A 106 16.74 -11.90 -2.58
C LEU A 106 17.25 -11.72 -1.14
N ALA A 107 16.55 -10.92 -0.32
CA ALA A 107 16.91 -10.73 1.08
C ALA A 107 16.64 -12.00 1.90
N GLU A 108 15.54 -12.71 1.64
CA GLU A 108 15.25 -14.00 2.22
C GLU A 108 16.28 -15.05 1.77
N GLU A 109 16.59 -15.10 0.47
CA GLU A 109 17.64 -16.00 -0.05
C GLU A 109 19.00 -15.75 0.63
N LEU A 110 19.38 -14.50 0.81
CA LEU A 110 20.62 -14.14 1.50
C LEU A 110 20.57 -14.54 2.98
N ASN A 111 19.43 -14.33 3.65
CA ASN A 111 19.24 -14.71 5.06
C ASN A 111 19.37 -16.22 5.27
N ASP A 112 18.82 -17.01 4.35
CA ASP A 112 18.88 -18.48 4.47
C ASP A 112 20.25 -19.06 4.16
N LYS A 113 21.08 -18.35 3.41
CA LYS A 113 22.34 -18.86 2.88
C LYS A 113 23.58 -18.14 3.37
N ILE A 114 23.46 -17.09 4.18
CA ILE A 114 24.60 -16.24 4.57
C ILE A 114 25.75 -17.01 5.20
N ASP A 115 25.43 -18.06 6.00
CA ASP A 115 26.41 -18.88 6.70
C ASP A 115 27.13 -19.88 5.77
N ILE A 116 26.57 -20.15 4.59
CA ILE A 116 27.06 -21.19 3.66
C ILE A 116 27.72 -20.57 2.43
N LEU A 117 27.32 -19.34 2.08
CA LEU A 117 27.80 -18.65 0.88
C LEU A 117 29.22 -18.11 1.05
N GLU A 118 29.99 -18.20 -0.03
CA GLU A 118 31.27 -17.51 -0.14
C GLU A 118 31.05 -15.98 -0.10
N LYS A 119 31.98 -15.27 0.52
CA LYS A 119 31.95 -13.81 0.70
C LYS A 119 31.61 -13.06 -0.60
N GLU A 120 32.21 -13.45 -1.72
CA GLU A 120 31.99 -12.81 -3.02
C GLU A 120 30.53 -12.92 -3.48
N LYS A 121 29.92 -14.09 -3.28
CA LYS A 121 28.50 -14.32 -3.62
C LYS A 121 27.55 -13.55 -2.70
N CYS A 122 27.89 -13.43 -1.42
CA CYS A 122 27.12 -12.59 -0.49
C CYS A 122 27.15 -11.11 -0.93
N LEU A 123 28.32 -10.58 -1.29
CA LEU A 123 28.46 -9.20 -1.76
C LEU A 123 27.73 -8.97 -3.08
N GLU A 124 27.70 -9.97 -3.97
CA GLU A 124 26.96 -9.87 -5.22
C GLU A 124 25.44 -9.83 -4.98
N LEU A 125 24.90 -10.67 -4.10
CA LEU A 125 23.49 -10.63 -3.72
C LEU A 125 23.13 -9.29 -3.07
N ILE A 126 23.94 -8.78 -2.16
CA ILE A 126 23.73 -7.45 -1.55
C ILE A 126 23.70 -6.36 -2.62
N LYS A 127 24.56 -6.42 -3.61
CA LYS A 127 24.58 -5.48 -4.72
C LYS A 127 23.32 -5.58 -5.58
N GLN A 128 22.81 -6.78 -5.83
CA GLN A 128 21.55 -6.98 -6.56
C GLN A 128 20.36 -6.42 -5.77
N ILE A 129 20.25 -6.72 -4.47
CA ILE A 129 19.22 -6.16 -3.60
C ILE A 129 19.25 -4.64 -3.61
N LYS A 130 20.44 -4.06 -3.49
CA LYS A 130 20.65 -2.60 -3.54
C LYS A 130 20.19 -2.00 -4.88
N SER A 131 20.51 -2.66 -6.00
CA SER A 131 20.08 -2.22 -7.32
C SER A 131 18.55 -2.18 -7.44
N HIS A 132 17.86 -3.23 -6.98
CA HIS A 132 16.41 -3.28 -6.99
C HIS A 132 15.78 -2.26 -6.03
N ALA A 133 16.36 -2.03 -4.84
CA ALA A 133 15.89 -1.02 -3.89
C ALA A 133 16.03 0.41 -4.44
N VAL A 134 17.14 0.72 -5.11
CA VAL A 134 17.34 2.02 -5.78
C VAL A 134 16.40 2.17 -6.97
N SER A 135 16.22 1.13 -7.78
CA SER A 135 15.28 1.13 -8.91
C SER A 135 13.84 1.37 -8.43
N ARG A 136 13.42 0.70 -7.35
CA ARG A 136 12.13 0.97 -6.72
C ARG A 136 11.95 2.45 -6.39
N ASN A 137 12.94 3.05 -5.75
CA ASN A 137 12.86 4.45 -5.35
C ASN A 137 12.78 5.41 -6.55
N SER A 138 13.40 5.06 -7.68
CA SER A 138 13.33 5.86 -8.91
C SER A 138 11.94 5.88 -9.56
N PHE A 139 11.12 4.83 -9.35
CA PHE A 139 9.73 4.80 -9.81
C PHE A 139 8.78 5.64 -8.95
N LEU A 140 9.25 6.13 -7.81
CA LEU A 140 8.43 6.86 -6.83
C LEU A 140 8.81 8.36 -6.73
N MET A 141 9.85 8.79 -7.44
CA MET A 141 10.26 10.19 -7.58
C MET A 141 9.53 10.85 -8.75
#